data_2e45edff4a583c0be0dba6b8b17ebccf
#
_entry.id   2e45edff4a583c0be0dba6b8b17ebccf
#
_cell.length_a   1.000
_cell.length_b   1.000
_cell.length_c   1.000
_cell.angle_alpha   90.00
_cell.angle_beta   90.00
_cell.angle_gamma   90.00
#
_symmetry.space_group_name_H-M   'P 1'
#
loop_
_entity.id
_entity.type
_entity.pdbx_description
1 polymer ?
#
loop_
_entity_poly.entity_id
_entity_poly.type
_entity_poly.pdbx_seq_one_letter_code
_entity_poly.pdbx_strand_id
1 'polypeptide(L)'
;YHLYYLIVLLAPMATLVLLLISTMSNLKIVYFCVFWMGLLSFIVTIGCEPFIIGLMAAIIIGSIGGILFWDIFYKDKEGNLRLILRKTGLNIGFSTMAAVFAVMLIDSSDFSIEGFKRLFVYALCGLFNGMASGILSNGLLPYIEDYFSFATPTKLLELTSEESPLLKRLAQEAPGTFQHSKAVANMASQAASAVEADPLLTKVCALYHDIGKIKRPEYYTENQHGENPHDEKKPT
;
A
#
# COMPACT_ATOMS: atom_id res chain seq x y z
N TYR A 1 19.34 16.45 26.01
CA TYR A 1 18.03 15.81 26.22
C TYR A 1 17.07 16.11 25.06
N HIS A 2 16.91 17.36 24.61
CA HIS A 2 15.98 17.71 23.52
C HIS A 2 16.21 16.98 22.20
N LEU A 3 17.46 16.67 21.85
CA LEU A 3 17.80 15.92 20.63
C LEU A 3 17.24 14.48 20.64
N TYR A 4 17.19 13.87 21.83
CA TYR A 4 16.65 12.52 22.00
C TYR A 4 15.14 12.45 21.74
N TYR A 5 14.37 13.43 22.22
CA TYR A 5 12.93 13.53 21.95
C TYR A 5 12.63 13.73 20.47
N LEU A 6 13.44 14.50 19.77
CA LEU A 6 13.35 14.68 18.32
C LEU A 6 13.57 13.36 17.57
N ILE A 7 14.60 12.59 17.97
CA ILE A 7 14.90 11.26 17.35
C ILE A 7 13.73 10.29 17.55
N VAL A 8 13.11 10.28 18.73
CA VAL A 8 11.94 9.45 19.02
C VAL A 8 10.76 9.80 18.12
N LEU A 9 10.45 11.07 17.95
CA LEU A 9 9.36 11.54 17.09
C LEU A 9 9.62 11.29 15.59
N LEU A 10 10.88 11.20 15.20
CA LEU A 10 11.28 10.90 13.82
C LEU A 10 11.43 9.39 13.57
N ALA A 11 11.12 8.54 14.55
CA ALA A 11 11.22 7.11 14.41
C ALA A 11 10.37 6.58 13.22
N PRO A 12 10.89 5.67 12.38
CA PRO A 12 10.24 5.23 11.13
C PRO A 12 9.04 4.30 11.34
N MET A 13 8.40 4.34 12.51
CA MET A 13 7.24 3.50 12.84
C MET A 13 6.08 3.72 11.89
N ALA A 14 5.79 4.98 11.55
CA ALA A 14 4.74 5.33 10.59
C ALA A 14 5.02 4.75 9.18
N THR A 15 6.30 4.70 8.77
CA THR A 15 6.71 4.08 7.50
C THR A 15 6.42 2.58 7.50
N LEU A 16 6.76 1.88 8.58
CA LEU A 16 6.46 0.45 8.74
C LEU A 16 4.96 0.18 8.69
N VAL A 17 4.15 0.98 9.37
CA VAL A 17 2.68 0.85 9.35
C VAL A 17 2.13 1.04 7.94
N LEU A 18 2.58 2.04 7.21
CA LEU A 18 2.16 2.30 5.83
C LEU A 18 2.57 1.15 4.89
N LEU A 19 3.77 0.60 5.05
CA LEU A 19 4.22 -0.56 4.28
C LEU A 19 3.36 -1.79 4.61
N LEU A 20 3.06 -2.05 5.88
CA LEU A 20 2.18 -3.15 6.28
C LEU A 20 0.76 -2.99 5.71
N ILE A 21 0.18 -1.79 5.76
CA ILE A 21 -1.14 -1.52 5.17
C ILE A 21 -1.12 -1.79 3.66
N SER A 22 -0.06 -1.39 2.95
CA SER A 22 0.05 -1.54 1.51
C SER A 22 0.28 -2.98 1.05
N THR A 23 0.88 -3.81 1.90
CA THR A 23 1.28 -5.19 1.55
C THR A 23 0.30 -6.25 2.06
N MET A 24 -0.42 -5.97 3.17
CA MET A 24 -1.32 -6.91 3.80
C MET A 24 -2.78 -6.65 3.41
N SER A 25 -3.43 -7.65 2.86
CA SER A 25 -4.88 -7.60 2.56
C SER A 25 -5.74 -7.64 3.83
N ASN A 26 -5.21 -8.14 4.95
CA ASN A 26 -5.93 -8.32 6.20
C ASN A 26 -5.49 -7.28 7.24
N LEU A 27 -6.33 -6.25 7.46
CA LEU A 27 -6.07 -5.20 8.44
C LEU A 27 -5.93 -5.70 9.90
N LYS A 28 -6.51 -6.85 10.24
CA LYS A 28 -6.34 -7.44 11.60
C LYS A 28 -4.87 -7.75 11.88
N ILE A 29 -4.12 -8.19 10.86
CA ILE A 29 -2.67 -8.44 10.98
C ILE A 29 -1.93 -7.13 11.21
N VAL A 30 -2.34 -6.05 10.51
CA VAL A 30 -1.72 -4.73 10.68
C VAL A 30 -1.95 -4.20 12.11
N TYR A 31 -3.18 -4.27 12.62
CA TYR A 31 -3.47 -3.90 14.02
C TYR A 31 -2.67 -4.73 15.02
N PHE A 32 -2.54 -6.02 14.79
CA PHE A 32 -1.73 -6.91 15.62
C PHE A 32 -0.26 -6.49 15.63
N CYS A 33 0.33 -6.20 14.46
CA CYS A 33 1.70 -5.72 14.36
C CYS A 33 1.90 -4.38 15.07
N VAL A 34 0.97 -3.42 14.91
CA VAL A 34 1.04 -2.10 15.58
C VAL A 34 0.95 -2.27 17.09
N PHE A 35 0.08 -3.15 17.58
CA PHE A 35 -0.01 -3.46 19.02
C PHE A 35 1.32 -3.99 19.56
N TRP A 36 1.95 -4.97 18.91
CA TRP A 36 3.23 -5.52 19.34
C TRP A 36 4.38 -4.51 19.24
N MET A 37 4.42 -3.69 18.19
CA MET A 37 5.39 -2.60 18.07
C MET A 37 5.22 -1.57 19.22
N GLY A 38 3.96 -1.25 19.55
CA GLY A 38 3.64 -0.39 20.68
C GLY A 38 4.09 -0.98 22.01
N LEU A 39 3.85 -2.27 22.23
CA LEU A 39 4.27 -2.97 23.43
C LEU A 39 5.80 -3.00 23.56
N LEU A 40 6.53 -3.31 22.49
CA LEU A 40 7.99 -3.28 22.47
C LEU A 40 8.53 -1.88 22.73
N SER A 41 7.95 -0.85 22.11
CA SER A 41 8.33 0.54 22.37
C SER A 41 8.10 0.93 23.83
N PHE A 42 6.99 0.51 24.43
CA PHE A 42 6.69 0.73 25.84
C PHE A 42 7.72 0.04 26.75
N ILE A 43 8.08 -1.23 26.47
CA ILE A 43 9.08 -1.97 27.25
C ILE A 43 10.45 -1.27 27.19
N VAL A 44 10.86 -0.81 26.02
CA VAL A 44 12.13 -0.09 25.84
C VAL A 44 12.13 1.26 26.59
N THR A 45 10.98 1.89 26.78
CA THR A 45 10.85 3.17 27.48
C THR A 45 10.56 3.03 28.98
N ILE A 46 10.42 1.80 29.51
CA ILE A 46 10.30 1.57 30.95
C ILE A 46 11.55 2.14 31.67
N GLY A 47 11.32 3.07 32.59
CA GLY A 47 12.39 3.77 33.30
C GLY A 47 12.83 5.09 32.65
N CYS A 48 12.26 5.46 31.50
CA CYS A 48 12.41 6.79 30.92
C CYS A 48 11.46 7.81 31.58
N GLU A 49 11.74 9.09 31.34
CA GLU A 49 10.86 10.16 31.83
C GLU A 49 9.42 10.03 31.26
N PRO A 50 8.37 10.36 32.05
CA PRO A 50 6.97 10.23 31.64
C PRO A 50 6.65 10.89 30.30
N PHE A 51 7.34 11.98 29.98
CA PHE A 51 7.19 12.72 28.73
C PHE A 51 7.59 11.87 27.50
N ILE A 52 8.64 11.04 27.59
CA ILE A 52 9.06 10.13 26.50
C ILE A 52 7.98 9.09 26.24
N ILE A 53 7.40 8.54 27.32
CA ILE A 53 6.29 7.59 27.23
C ILE A 53 5.09 8.23 26.51
N GLY A 54 4.79 9.48 26.84
CA GLY A 54 3.73 10.27 26.17
C GLY A 54 3.98 10.45 24.67
N LEU A 55 5.21 10.77 24.26
CA LEU A 55 5.58 10.92 22.85
C LEU A 55 5.47 9.60 22.09
N MET A 56 5.88 8.47 22.68
CA MET A 56 5.70 7.14 22.09
C MET A 56 4.22 6.80 21.93
N ALA A 57 3.39 7.08 22.93
CA ALA A 57 1.95 6.91 22.85
C ALA A 57 1.34 7.76 21.71
N ALA A 58 1.81 8.99 21.51
CA ALA A 58 1.36 9.85 20.42
C ALA A 58 1.66 9.26 19.03
N ILE A 59 2.82 8.64 18.83
CA ILE A 59 3.17 7.97 17.56
C ILE A 59 2.26 6.75 17.31
N ILE A 60 1.98 5.98 18.35
CA ILE A 60 1.08 4.80 18.26
C ILE A 60 -0.34 5.26 17.92
N ILE A 61 -0.85 6.28 18.60
CA ILE A 61 -2.19 6.86 18.34
C ILE A 61 -2.25 7.40 16.90
N GLY A 62 -1.22 8.11 16.45
CA GLY A 62 -1.11 8.59 15.08
C GLY A 62 -1.14 7.46 14.05
N SER A 63 -0.43 6.37 14.32
CA SER A 63 -0.41 5.18 13.47
C SER A 63 -1.78 4.50 13.39
N ILE A 64 -2.47 4.34 14.51
CA ILE A 64 -3.84 3.82 14.57
C ILE A 64 -4.80 4.74 13.79
N GLY A 65 -4.68 6.05 13.96
CA GLY A 65 -5.45 7.03 13.18
C GLY A 65 -5.26 6.88 11.66
N GLY A 66 -4.04 6.59 11.22
CA GLY A 66 -3.74 6.28 9.83
C GLY A 66 -4.41 5.00 9.32
N ILE A 67 -4.40 3.92 10.12
CA ILE A 67 -5.05 2.65 9.77
C ILE A 67 -6.57 2.83 9.66
N LEU A 68 -7.18 3.51 10.64
CA LEU A 68 -8.61 3.82 10.63
C LEU A 68 -9.00 4.67 9.41
N PHE A 69 -8.19 5.67 9.08
CA PHE A 69 -8.40 6.49 7.90
C PHE A 69 -8.35 5.66 6.61
N TRP A 70 -7.40 4.73 6.51
CA TRP A 70 -7.31 3.79 5.40
C TRP A 70 -8.55 2.90 5.32
N ASP A 71 -8.95 2.27 6.42
CA ASP A 71 -10.09 1.35 6.46
C ASP A 71 -11.41 2.04 6.05
N ILE A 72 -11.66 3.25 6.58
CA ILE A 72 -12.89 4.01 6.32
C ILE A 72 -12.95 4.54 4.89
N PHE A 73 -11.83 5.05 4.36
CA PHE A 73 -11.87 5.84 3.13
C PHE A 73 -11.35 5.12 1.89
N TYR A 74 -10.56 4.04 2.03
CA TYR A 74 -9.82 3.49 0.89
C TYR A 74 -9.87 1.97 0.73
N LYS A 75 -10.31 1.21 1.73
CA LYS A 75 -10.31 -0.27 1.69
C LYS A 75 -11.01 -0.85 0.47
N ASP A 76 -12.13 -0.25 0.06
CA ASP A 76 -12.98 -0.77 -1.02
C ASP A 76 -12.98 0.13 -2.27
N LYS A 77 -12.06 1.10 -2.34
CA LYS A 77 -12.02 2.04 -3.48
C LYS A 77 -10.86 1.72 -4.41
N GLU A 78 -11.19 1.45 -5.66
CA GLU A 78 -10.22 1.45 -6.75
C GLU A 78 -9.58 2.84 -6.86
N GLY A 79 -8.33 2.98 -6.46
CA GLY A 79 -7.62 4.24 -6.45
C GLY A 79 -6.12 4.08 -6.64
N ASN A 80 -5.44 5.16 -6.99
CA ASN A 80 -4.00 5.18 -7.09
C ASN A 80 -3.37 5.02 -5.69
N LEU A 81 -2.85 3.81 -5.40
CA LEU A 81 -2.25 3.48 -4.09
C LEU A 81 -1.18 4.48 -3.66
N ARG A 82 -0.37 5.00 -4.61
CA ARG A 82 0.66 6.00 -4.31
C ARG A 82 0.08 7.29 -3.73
N LEU A 83 -1.05 7.74 -4.29
CA LEU A 83 -1.76 8.92 -3.77
C LEU A 83 -2.38 8.63 -2.40
N ILE A 84 -2.94 7.43 -2.24
CA ILE A 84 -3.57 7.00 -1.00
C ILE A 84 -2.53 6.92 0.13
N LEU A 85 -1.37 6.32 -0.10
CA LEU A 85 -0.28 6.25 0.88
C LEU A 85 0.19 7.65 1.31
N ARG A 86 0.28 8.61 0.38
CA ARG A 86 0.61 10.01 0.73
C ARG A 86 -0.46 10.64 1.63
N LYS A 87 -1.75 10.45 1.31
CA LYS A 87 -2.86 10.99 2.13
C LYS A 87 -2.91 10.33 3.50
N THR A 88 -2.68 9.02 3.58
CA THR A 88 -2.61 8.30 4.84
C THR A 88 -1.42 8.76 5.68
N GLY A 89 -0.27 8.98 5.05
CA GLY A 89 0.90 9.57 5.71
C GLY A 89 0.62 10.96 6.29
N LEU A 90 -0.05 11.83 5.55
CA LEU A 90 -0.51 13.12 6.05
C LEU A 90 -1.46 12.98 7.24
N ASN A 91 -2.41 12.05 7.17
CA ASN A 91 -3.34 11.79 8.28
C ASN A 91 -2.61 11.31 9.53
N ILE A 92 -1.62 10.41 9.40
CA ILE A 92 -0.75 9.99 10.51
C ILE A 92 -0.05 11.21 11.12
N GLY A 93 0.48 12.11 10.29
CA GLY A 93 1.13 13.34 10.75
C GLY A 93 0.19 14.23 11.57
N PHE A 94 -1.03 14.48 11.09
CA PHE A 94 -2.03 15.26 11.81
C PHE A 94 -2.49 14.57 13.10
N SER A 95 -2.72 13.25 13.07
CA SER A 95 -3.11 12.49 14.25
C SER A 95 -2.00 12.48 15.31
N THR A 96 -0.74 12.35 14.89
CA THR A 96 0.41 12.43 15.79
C THR A 96 0.54 13.83 16.40
N MET A 97 0.36 14.88 15.60
CA MET A 97 0.36 16.26 16.07
C MET A 97 -0.73 16.49 17.13
N ALA A 98 -1.95 16.04 16.88
CA ALA A 98 -3.06 16.14 17.84
C ALA A 98 -2.77 15.37 19.13
N ALA A 99 -2.18 14.18 19.04
CA ALA A 99 -1.82 13.38 20.20
C ALA A 99 -0.69 14.03 21.02
N VAL A 100 0.32 14.60 20.38
CA VAL A 100 1.37 15.38 21.06
C VAL A 100 0.77 16.57 21.82
N PHE A 101 -0.18 17.27 21.20
CA PHE A 101 -0.90 18.36 21.86
C PHE A 101 -1.67 17.87 23.09
N ALA A 102 -2.38 16.75 22.99
CA ALA A 102 -3.13 16.16 24.10
C ALA A 102 -2.19 15.75 25.27
N VAL A 103 -1.03 15.13 24.96
CA VAL A 103 -0.03 14.77 25.98
C VAL A 103 0.46 15.98 26.74
N MET A 104 0.74 17.10 26.07
CA MET A 104 1.16 18.34 26.74
C MET A 104 0.06 18.99 27.59
N LEU A 105 -1.20 18.87 27.19
CA LEU A 105 -2.33 19.35 28.02
C LEU A 105 -2.46 18.54 29.33
N ILE A 106 -2.14 17.25 29.28
CA ILE A 106 -2.18 16.37 30.45
C ILE A 106 -0.98 16.65 31.39
N ASP A 107 0.19 16.88 30.79
CA ASP A 107 1.42 17.19 31.53
C ASP A 107 1.48 18.68 31.97
N SER A 108 0.40 19.19 32.46
CA SER A 108 0.03 20.59 32.78
C SER A 108 1.08 21.46 33.50
N SER A 109 2.36 21.05 33.53
CA SER A 109 3.42 21.66 34.27
C SER A 109 4.05 22.91 33.63
N ASP A 110 3.81 23.19 32.33
CA ASP A 110 4.57 24.20 31.64
C ASP A 110 3.78 25.05 30.61
N PHE A 111 2.79 25.81 31.07
CA PHE A 111 2.14 26.85 30.27
C PHE A 111 3.02 28.10 30.06
N SER A 112 4.32 27.94 30.07
CA SER A 112 5.27 28.99 29.77
C SER A 112 5.42 29.19 28.25
N ILE A 113 6.01 30.35 27.88
CA ILE A 113 6.38 30.63 26.49
C ILE A 113 7.32 29.54 25.94
N GLU A 114 8.21 29.01 26.77
CA GLU A 114 9.12 27.92 26.41
C GLU A 114 8.38 26.60 26.21
N GLY A 115 7.35 26.30 26.98
CA GLY A 115 6.46 25.16 26.79
C GLY A 115 5.74 25.22 25.44
N PHE A 116 5.20 26.38 25.08
CA PHE A 116 4.56 26.59 23.76
C PHE A 116 5.54 26.45 22.59
N LYS A 117 6.78 26.94 22.71
CA LYS A 117 7.79 26.73 21.67
C LYS A 117 8.11 25.24 21.49
N ARG A 118 8.26 24.49 22.59
CA ARG A 118 8.49 23.03 22.56
C ARG A 118 7.34 22.31 21.90
N LEU A 119 6.10 22.61 22.29
CA LEU A 119 4.89 22.07 21.66
C LEU A 119 4.90 22.27 20.14
N PHE A 120 5.16 23.50 19.71
CA PHE A 120 5.19 23.82 18.28
C PHE A 120 6.22 23.00 17.52
N VAL A 121 7.44 22.87 18.06
CA VAL A 121 8.50 22.06 17.45
C VAL A 121 8.10 20.58 17.37
N TYR A 122 7.57 20.00 18.45
CA TYR A 122 7.16 18.58 18.45
C TYR A 122 5.97 18.31 17.53
N ALA A 123 5.02 19.24 17.46
CA ALA A 123 3.91 19.13 16.52
C ALA A 123 4.39 19.15 15.06
N LEU A 124 5.33 20.04 14.72
CA LEU A 124 5.96 20.07 13.41
C LEU A 124 6.74 18.78 13.10
N CYS A 125 7.47 18.23 14.06
CA CYS A 125 8.17 16.96 13.90
C CYS A 125 7.20 15.81 13.65
N GLY A 126 6.07 15.74 14.35
CA GLY A 126 5.02 14.73 14.13
C GLY A 126 4.42 14.84 12.73
N LEU A 127 4.12 16.04 12.26
CA LEU A 127 3.61 16.27 10.92
C LEU A 127 4.64 15.89 9.86
N PHE A 128 5.90 16.30 10.03
CA PHE A 128 7.00 15.96 9.12
C PHE A 128 7.23 14.44 9.06
N ASN A 129 7.17 13.74 10.20
CA ASN A 129 7.29 12.28 10.25
C ASN A 129 6.20 11.59 9.42
N GLY A 130 4.93 11.99 9.53
CA GLY A 130 3.85 11.44 8.73
C GLY A 130 4.05 11.68 7.23
N MET A 131 4.43 12.89 6.82
CA MET A 131 4.71 13.23 5.43
C MET A 131 5.90 12.42 4.87
N ALA A 132 7.01 12.41 5.60
CA ALA A 132 8.21 11.67 5.22
C ALA A 132 7.92 10.17 5.11
N SER A 133 7.14 9.61 6.04
CA SER A 133 6.72 8.21 6.03
C SER A 133 5.89 7.86 4.79
N GLY A 134 4.97 8.74 4.38
CA GLY A 134 4.18 8.54 3.16
C GLY A 134 5.04 8.55 1.88
N ILE A 135 6.05 9.41 1.81
CA ILE A 135 6.99 9.47 0.68
C ILE A 135 7.91 8.25 0.68
N LEU A 136 8.47 7.93 1.85
CA LEU A 136 9.41 6.82 2.00
C LEU A 136 8.76 5.46 1.71
N SER A 137 7.52 5.25 2.19
CA SER A 137 6.75 4.04 1.90
C SER A 137 6.51 3.86 0.40
N ASN A 138 6.18 4.94 -0.32
CA ASN A 138 6.03 4.89 -1.78
C ASN A 138 7.34 4.56 -2.50
N GLY A 139 8.48 5.03 -1.98
CA GLY A 139 9.80 4.74 -2.57
C GLY A 139 10.28 3.33 -2.27
N LEU A 140 9.99 2.80 -1.07
CA LEU A 140 10.43 1.47 -0.65
C LEU A 140 9.54 0.34 -1.19
N LEU A 141 8.25 0.61 -1.45
CA LEU A 141 7.28 -0.39 -1.85
C LEU A 141 7.72 -1.23 -3.06
N PRO A 142 8.23 -0.68 -4.18
CA PRO A 142 8.67 -1.47 -5.32
C PRO A 142 9.81 -2.45 -4.97
N TYR A 143 10.75 -2.04 -4.12
CA TYR A 143 11.86 -2.91 -3.68
C TYR A 143 11.36 -4.07 -2.82
N ILE A 144 10.34 -3.84 -1.99
CA ILE A 144 9.70 -4.87 -1.16
C ILE A 144 8.92 -5.84 -2.05
N GLU A 145 8.16 -5.35 -3.03
CA GLU A 145 7.45 -6.15 -4.02
C GLU A 145 8.40 -7.11 -4.77
N ASP A 146 9.52 -6.57 -5.24
CA ASP A 146 10.52 -7.36 -5.98
C ASP A 146 11.23 -8.39 -5.09
N TYR A 147 11.63 -7.99 -3.86
CA TYR A 147 12.36 -8.87 -2.95
C TYR A 147 11.51 -10.04 -2.44
N PHE A 148 10.25 -9.79 -2.10
CA PHE A 148 9.34 -10.82 -1.59
C PHE A 148 8.48 -11.48 -2.68
N SER A 149 8.62 -11.07 -3.94
CA SER A 149 7.90 -11.63 -5.09
C SER A 149 6.38 -11.65 -4.91
N PHE A 150 5.79 -10.62 -4.31
CA PHE A 150 4.35 -10.48 -4.22
C PHE A 150 3.86 -9.25 -5.01
N ALA A 151 2.61 -9.29 -5.45
CA ALA A 151 1.98 -8.20 -6.17
C ALA A 151 1.01 -7.44 -5.28
N THR A 152 1.30 -6.14 -5.04
CA THR A 152 0.35 -5.26 -4.39
C THR A 152 -0.83 -4.93 -5.33
N PRO A 153 -1.96 -4.43 -4.80
CA PRO A 153 -3.06 -3.94 -5.63
C PRO A 153 -2.62 -2.93 -6.70
N THR A 154 -1.61 -2.10 -6.42
CA THR A 154 -1.06 -1.18 -7.43
C THR A 154 -0.37 -1.92 -8.56
N LYS A 155 0.45 -2.92 -8.23
CA LYS A 155 1.11 -3.75 -9.25
C LYS A 155 0.09 -4.50 -10.10
N LEU A 156 -0.95 -5.04 -9.47
CA LEU A 156 -2.04 -5.68 -10.19
C LEU A 156 -2.77 -4.70 -11.12
N LEU A 157 -3.06 -3.47 -10.67
CA LEU A 157 -3.65 -2.43 -11.51
C LEU A 157 -2.74 -2.02 -12.68
N GLU A 158 -1.44 -1.89 -12.47
CA GLU A 158 -0.46 -1.64 -13.54
C GLU A 158 -0.50 -2.75 -14.59
N LEU A 159 -0.63 -4.02 -14.15
CA LEU A 159 -0.73 -5.18 -15.04
C LEU A 159 -2.07 -5.24 -15.81
N THR A 160 -3.14 -4.59 -15.35
CA THR A 160 -4.40 -4.50 -16.11
C THR A 160 -4.36 -3.44 -17.21
N SER A 161 -3.37 -2.58 -17.21
CA SER A 161 -3.23 -1.51 -18.21
C SER A 161 -2.85 -2.07 -19.57
N GLU A 162 -3.54 -1.63 -20.62
CA GLU A 162 -3.22 -1.99 -22.01
C GLU A 162 -1.84 -1.48 -22.46
N GLU A 163 -1.27 -0.49 -21.75
CA GLU A 163 0.10 -0.01 -21.94
C GLU A 163 1.16 -0.95 -21.35
N SER A 164 0.76 -1.97 -20.57
CA SER A 164 1.69 -3.00 -20.10
C SER A 164 2.41 -3.66 -21.29
N PRO A 165 3.75 -3.80 -21.26
CA PRO A 165 4.52 -4.21 -22.43
C PRO A 165 4.05 -5.53 -23.06
N LEU A 166 3.67 -6.50 -22.23
CA LEU A 166 3.19 -7.81 -22.72
C LEU A 166 1.78 -7.74 -23.30
N LEU A 167 0.85 -7.00 -22.67
CA LEU A 167 -0.50 -6.83 -23.20
C LEU A 167 -0.50 -6.02 -24.50
N LYS A 168 0.36 -5.01 -24.60
CA LYS A 168 0.57 -4.24 -25.82
C LYS A 168 1.08 -5.11 -26.95
N ARG A 169 2.05 -6.00 -26.68
CA ARG A 169 2.51 -7.00 -27.65
C ARG A 169 1.39 -7.96 -28.03
N LEU A 170 0.63 -8.47 -27.06
CA LEU A 170 -0.49 -9.38 -27.32
C LEU A 170 -1.54 -8.71 -28.23
N ALA A 171 -1.85 -7.44 -27.98
CA ALA A 171 -2.80 -6.67 -28.80
C ALA A 171 -2.30 -6.46 -30.24
N GLN A 172 -0.99 -6.33 -30.45
CA GLN A 172 -0.38 -6.10 -31.77
C GLN A 172 -0.17 -7.40 -32.55
N GLU A 173 0.35 -8.45 -31.89
CA GLU A 173 0.78 -9.70 -32.53
C GLU A 173 -0.35 -10.75 -32.58
N ALA A 174 -1.29 -10.73 -31.60
CA ALA A 174 -2.40 -11.70 -31.51
C ALA A 174 -3.71 -10.98 -31.08
N PRO A 175 -4.28 -10.12 -31.94
CA PRO A 175 -5.42 -9.27 -31.58
C PRO A 175 -6.68 -10.05 -31.20
N GLY A 176 -6.94 -11.18 -31.83
CA GLY A 176 -8.05 -12.07 -31.48
C GLY A 176 -7.93 -12.63 -30.06
N THR A 177 -6.75 -13.15 -29.72
CA THR A 177 -6.44 -13.62 -28.35
C THR A 177 -6.55 -12.48 -27.34
N PHE A 178 -6.09 -11.26 -27.68
CA PHE A 178 -6.21 -10.10 -26.79
C PHE A 178 -7.68 -9.78 -26.47
N GLN A 179 -8.56 -9.75 -27.49
CA GLN A 179 -9.98 -9.47 -27.29
C GLN A 179 -10.66 -10.59 -26.48
N HIS A 180 -10.32 -11.85 -26.77
CA HIS A 180 -10.77 -12.99 -25.99
C HIS A 180 -10.37 -12.85 -24.51
N SER A 181 -9.10 -12.63 -24.24
CA SER A 181 -8.59 -12.47 -22.88
C SER A 181 -9.25 -11.33 -22.13
N LYS A 182 -9.53 -10.19 -22.81
CA LYS A 182 -10.30 -9.06 -22.21
C LYS A 182 -11.73 -9.47 -21.83
N ALA A 183 -12.42 -10.17 -22.71
CA ALA A 183 -13.79 -10.63 -22.44
C ALA A 183 -13.82 -11.60 -21.25
N VAL A 184 -12.92 -12.58 -21.25
CA VAL A 184 -12.78 -13.56 -20.15
C VAL A 184 -12.43 -12.86 -18.83
N ALA A 185 -11.50 -11.90 -18.86
CA ALA A 185 -11.08 -11.17 -17.66
C ALA A 185 -12.22 -10.37 -17.03
N ASN A 186 -13.08 -9.75 -17.84
CA ASN A 186 -14.24 -9.01 -17.33
C ASN A 186 -15.29 -9.96 -16.70
N MET A 187 -15.59 -11.08 -17.35
CA MET A 187 -16.53 -12.08 -16.80
C MET A 187 -15.98 -12.73 -15.53
N ALA A 188 -14.71 -13.13 -15.53
CA ALA A 188 -14.06 -13.79 -14.39
C ALA A 188 -13.98 -12.84 -13.17
N SER A 189 -13.70 -11.56 -13.40
CA SER A 189 -13.67 -10.55 -12.33
C SER A 189 -15.04 -10.36 -11.66
N GLN A 190 -16.13 -10.35 -12.47
CA GLN A 190 -17.50 -10.29 -11.94
C GLN A 190 -17.86 -11.55 -11.15
N ALA A 191 -17.50 -12.72 -11.68
CA ALA A 191 -17.73 -13.99 -10.98
C ALA A 191 -16.96 -14.05 -9.65
N ALA A 192 -15.70 -13.60 -9.63
CA ALA A 192 -14.88 -13.54 -8.41
C ALA A 192 -15.53 -12.65 -7.35
N SER A 193 -16.05 -11.48 -7.74
CA SER A 193 -16.79 -10.60 -6.83
C SER A 193 -18.02 -11.27 -6.22
N ALA A 194 -18.73 -12.09 -7.01
CA ALA A 194 -19.96 -12.78 -6.53
C ALA A 194 -19.67 -13.87 -5.50
N VAL A 195 -18.44 -14.43 -5.49
CA VAL A 195 -18.03 -15.49 -4.56
C VAL A 195 -17.04 -14.96 -3.49
N GLU A 196 -16.95 -13.63 -3.33
CA GLU A 196 -16.07 -12.96 -2.37
C GLU A 196 -14.56 -13.29 -2.57
N ALA A 197 -14.17 -13.69 -3.78
CA ALA A 197 -12.77 -13.83 -4.17
C ALA A 197 -12.18 -12.48 -4.64
N ASP A 198 -10.85 -12.41 -4.80
CA ASP A 198 -10.18 -11.19 -5.28
C ASP A 198 -10.47 -10.95 -6.78
N PRO A 199 -11.28 -9.96 -7.14
CA PRO A 199 -11.66 -9.70 -8.53
C PRO A 199 -10.51 -9.10 -9.34
N LEU A 200 -9.60 -8.35 -8.71
CA LEU A 200 -8.48 -7.72 -9.40
C LEU A 200 -7.40 -8.75 -9.77
N LEU A 201 -7.04 -9.63 -8.83
CA LEU A 201 -6.12 -10.73 -9.11
C LEU A 201 -6.69 -11.66 -10.18
N THR A 202 -7.97 -12.02 -10.08
CA THR A 202 -8.65 -12.86 -11.07
C THR A 202 -8.63 -12.22 -12.45
N LYS A 203 -8.87 -10.90 -12.54
CA LYS A 203 -8.80 -10.13 -13.78
C LYS A 203 -7.41 -10.20 -14.41
N VAL A 204 -6.36 -9.99 -13.63
CA VAL A 204 -4.98 -10.06 -14.12
C VAL A 204 -4.66 -11.46 -14.61
N CYS A 205 -4.95 -12.52 -13.83
CA CYS A 205 -4.72 -13.89 -14.25
C CYS A 205 -5.42 -14.19 -15.58
N ALA A 206 -6.66 -13.74 -15.73
CA ALA A 206 -7.42 -13.96 -16.97
C ALA A 206 -6.89 -13.13 -18.16
N LEU A 207 -6.34 -11.93 -17.94
CA LEU A 207 -5.71 -11.14 -19.01
C LEU A 207 -4.46 -11.82 -19.58
N TYR A 208 -3.70 -12.53 -18.74
CA TYR A 208 -2.41 -13.11 -19.13
C TYR A 208 -2.45 -14.61 -19.39
N HIS A 209 -3.60 -15.30 -19.20
CA HIS A 209 -3.66 -16.76 -19.27
C HIS A 209 -3.18 -17.32 -20.62
N ASP A 210 -3.40 -16.59 -21.70
CA ASP A 210 -3.08 -16.99 -23.07
C ASP A 210 -1.89 -16.23 -23.68
N ILE A 211 -1.07 -15.56 -22.85
CA ILE A 211 0.05 -14.73 -23.31
C ILE A 211 1.05 -15.51 -24.19
N GLY A 212 1.16 -16.82 -23.98
CA GLY A 212 2.04 -17.70 -24.75
C GLY A 212 1.68 -17.81 -26.24
N LYS A 213 0.44 -17.48 -26.62
CA LYS A 213 -0.03 -17.50 -28.01
C LYS A 213 0.66 -16.47 -28.92
N ILE A 214 1.31 -15.44 -28.34
CA ILE A 214 2.14 -14.48 -29.08
C ILE A 214 3.22 -15.18 -29.93
N LYS A 215 3.73 -16.34 -29.49
CA LYS A 215 4.83 -17.00 -30.21
C LYS A 215 4.43 -17.49 -31.60
N ARG A 216 3.18 -17.91 -31.79
CA ARG A 216 2.64 -18.41 -33.06
C ARG A 216 1.13 -18.13 -33.14
N PRO A 217 0.72 -16.86 -33.31
CA PRO A 217 -0.68 -16.46 -33.27
C PRO A 217 -1.52 -17.16 -34.37
N GLU A 218 -0.92 -17.40 -35.53
CA GLU A 218 -1.55 -18.01 -36.70
C GLU A 218 -2.06 -19.44 -36.46
N TYR A 219 -1.59 -20.15 -35.44
CA TYR A 219 -2.07 -21.49 -35.07
C TYR A 219 -3.41 -21.48 -34.32
N TYR A 220 -3.87 -20.30 -33.88
CA TYR A 220 -5.09 -20.15 -33.09
C TYR A 220 -6.18 -19.48 -33.92
N THR A 221 -7.34 -20.14 -33.96
CA THR A 221 -8.46 -19.77 -34.86
C THR A 221 -8.90 -18.33 -34.73
N GLU A 222 -8.86 -17.77 -33.50
CA GLU A 222 -9.22 -16.38 -33.22
C GLU A 222 -8.29 -15.35 -33.86
N ASN A 223 -7.08 -15.75 -34.31
CA ASN A 223 -6.11 -14.87 -34.97
C ASN A 223 -5.89 -15.22 -36.46
N GLN A 224 -6.58 -16.22 -36.99
CA GLN A 224 -6.42 -16.64 -38.36
C GLN A 224 -7.14 -15.67 -39.32
N HIS A 225 -6.46 -15.30 -40.42
CA HIS A 225 -6.98 -14.41 -41.45
C HIS A 225 -6.94 -15.06 -42.84
N GLY A 226 -6.88 -16.41 -42.95
CA GLY A 226 -6.76 -17.12 -44.21
C GLY A 226 -6.70 -18.64 -44.02
N GLU A 227 -5.78 -19.29 -44.76
CA GLU A 227 -5.59 -20.74 -44.68
C GLU A 227 -5.13 -21.12 -43.27
N ASN A 228 -5.62 -22.29 -42.81
CA ASN A 228 -5.28 -22.81 -41.50
C ASN A 228 -3.89 -23.50 -41.57
N PRO A 229 -2.87 -23.05 -40.82
CA PRO A 229 -1.55 -23.66 -40.81
C PRO A 229 -1.53 -25.12 -40.37
N HIS A 230 -2.59 -25.61 -39.71
CA HIS A 230 -2.72 -26.99 -39.31
C HIS A 230 -3.07 -27.92 -40.50
N ASP A 231 -3.65 -27.38 -41.59
CA ASP A 231 -4.00 -28.19 -42.77
C ASP A 231 -2.76 -28.63 -43.55
N GLU A 232 -1.68 -27.84 -43.50
CA GLU A 232 -0.39 -28.19 -44.10
C GLU A 232 0.44 -29.18 -43.27
N LYS A 233 0.29 -29.13 -41.93
CA LYS A 233 1.00 -29.97 -40.99
C LYS A 233 0.06 -31.06 -40.50
N LYS A 234 0.06 -32.22 -41.18
CA LYS A 234 -0.66 -33.39 -40.67
C LYS A 234 -0.25 -33.64 -39.22
N PRO A 235 -1.19 -33.60 -38.25
CA PRO A 235 -0.88 -33.96 -36.88
C PRO A 235 -0.43 -35.41 -36.84
N THR A 236 0.79 -35.64 -36.33
CA THR A 236 1.28 -36.99 -36.01
C THR A 236 0.69 -37.46 -34.71
#